data_59f5992892a50867f660f6955bafbd97
#
_entry.id   59f5992892a50867f660f6955bafbd97
#
_cell.length_a   1.000
_cell.length_b   1.000
_cell.length_c   1.000
_cell.angle_alpha   90.00
_cell.angle_beta   90.00
_cell.angle_gamma   90.00
#
_symmetry.space_group_name_H-M   'P 1'
#
loop_
_entity.id
_entity.type
_entity.pdbx_description
1 polymer ?
#
loop_
_entity_poly.entity_id
_entity_poly.type
_entity_poly.pdbx_seq_one_letter_code
_entity_poly.pdbx_strand_id
1 'polypeptide(L)'
;MQNKTENQKDWSDYYNATKAKPPRPLLVKALGFVSNKGKAIDLGGGALNDTRYLLEQGFDVTVIDKSPLMEQEAQNIKNDKIHAFTSGFEEFNFIKEEYDIASAMFALPFTAPAYFNEVFEKIKGSLKKGGIFCGQFFGDRDEWRTNTNMTFHTKEQAQELLKDLEIILFKEDEKDDKTAKGEMKHWHVFHIIARKP
;
A
#
# COMPACT_ATOMS: atom_id res chain seq x y z
N MET A 1 6.77 -21.78 17.14
CA MET A 1 6.44 -20.61 17.98
C MET A 1 7.45 -19.46 17.93
N GLN A 2 8.67 -19.64 17.39
CA GLN A 2 9.71 -18.60 17.29
C GLN A 2 9.43 -17.51 16.23
N ASN A 3 8.70 -17.81 15.16
CA ASN A 3 8.50 -16.86 14.04
C ASN A 3 7.55 -15.67 14.33
N LYS A 4 6.69 -15.75 15.35
CA LYS A 4 5.75 -14.64 15.67
C LYS A 4 6.42 -13.46 16.39
N THR A 5 7.42 -13.72 17.20
CA THR A 5 8.10 -12.68 18.00
C THR A 5 9.12 -11.88 17.20
N GLU A 6 9.81 -12.50 16.25
CA GLU A 6 10.77 -11.81 15.37
C GLU A 6 10.05 -10.88 14.37
N ASN A 7 8.97 -11.35 13.72
CA ASN A 7 8.16 -10.52 12.84
C ASN A 7 7.53 -9.30 13.54
N GLN A 8 7.05 -9.45 14.78
CA GLN A 8 6.47 -8.32 15.53
C GLN A 8 7.51 -7.26 15.89
N LYS A 9 8.73 -7.67 16.27
CA LYS A 9 9.83 -6.75 16.55
C LYS A 9 10.24 -5.97 15.31
N ASP A 10 10.28 -6.62 14.18
CA ASP A 10 10.71 -6.04 12.90
C ASP A 10 9.74 -4.94 12.42
N TRP A 11 8.43 -5.14 12.56
CA TRP A 11 7.43 -4.13 12.24
C TRP A 11 7.41 -2.97 13.22
N SER A 12 7.68 -3.20 14.51
CA SER A 12 7.82 -2.14 15.51
C SER A 12 9.00 -1.22 15.20
N ASP A 13 10.14 -1.78 14.81
CA ASP A 13 11.33 -1.01 14.40
C ASP A 13 11.04 -0.17 13.13
N TYR A 14 10.34 -0.76 12.16
CA TYR A 14 9.91 -0.04 10.95
C TYR A 14 8.96 1.11 11.29
N TYR A 15 7.97 0.87 12.15
CA TYR A 15 7.05 1.89 12.63
C TYR A 15 7.80 3.07 13.24
N ASN A 16 8.73 2.81 14.17
CA ASN A 16 9.52 3.85 14.82
C ASN A 16 10.40 4.62 13.84
N ALA A 17 10.97 3.94 12.84
CA ALA A 17 11.80 4.55 11.79
C ALA A 17 10.99 5.41 10.80
N THR A 18 9.68 5.19 10.71
CA THR A 18 8.81 5.88 9.74
C THR A 18 7.85 6.87 10.39
N LYS A 19 7.68 6.84 11.70
CA LYS A 19 6.79 7.73 12.46
C LYS A 19 7.08 9.21 12.13
N ALA A 20 6.02 9.99 11.92
CA ALA A 20 6.07 11.41 11.63
C ALA A 20 6.82 11.81 10.33
N LYS A 21 7.01 10.86 9.40
CA LYS A 21 7.48 11.23 8.06
C LYS A 21 6.34 11.90 7.25
N PRO A 22 6.69 12.73 6.25
CA PRO A 22 5.69 13.28 5.34
C PRO A 22 4.98 12.16 4.55
N PRO A 23 3.80 12.44 3.98
CA PRO A 23 3.11 11.48 3.13
C PRO A 23 3.97 11.10 1.92
N ARG A 24 3.76 9.92 1.39
CA ARG A 24 4.51 9.43 0.23
C ARG A 24 4.25 10.30 -1.00
N PRO A 25 5.31 10.74 -1.73
CA PRO A 25 5.15 11.62 -2.89
C PRO A 25 4.25 11.04 -3.99
N LEU A 26 4.21 9.71 -4.14
CA LEU A 26 3.35 9.04 -5.11
C LEU A 26 1.87 9.22 -4.76
N LEU A 27 1.51 9.12 -3.46
CA LEU A 27 0.15 9.40 -3.00
C LEU A 27 -0.24 10.85 -3.25
N VAL A 28 0.64 11.80 -2.89
CA VAL A 28 0.40 13.23 -3.13
C VAL A 28 0.13 13.50 -4.62
N LYS A 29 0.92 12.88 -5.50
CA LYS A 29 0.72 12.99 -6.96
C LYS A 29 -0.61 12.34 -7.39
N ALA A 30 -0.95 11.16 -6.86
CA ALA A 30 -2.16 10.43 -7.22
C ALA A 30 -3.44 11.21 -6.88
N LEU A 31 -3.44 11.97 -5.79
CA LEU A 31 -4.58 12.81 -5.39
C LEU A 31 -4.92 13.90 -6.42
N GLY A 32 -3.97 14.31 -7.25
CA GLY A 32 -4.22 15.24 -8.37
C GLY A 32 -5.12 14.66 -9.47
N PHE A 33 -5.35 13.35 -9.49
CA PHE A 33 -6.19 12.64 -10.46
C PHE A 33 -7.53 12.19 -9.88
N VAL A 34 -7.76 12.38 -8.58
CA VAL A 34 -9.01 12.02 -7.90
C VAL A 34 -10.03 13.13 -8.11
N SER A 35 -11.17 12.79 -8.72
CA SER A 35 -12.23 13.75 -9.01
C SER A 35 -13.11 14.07 -7.80
N ASN A 36 -13.36 13.08 -6.92
CA ASN A 36 -14.20 13.20 -5.74
C ASN A 36 -13.45 12.78 -4.49
N LYS A 37 -13.51 13.61 -3.45
CA LYS A 37 -12.90 13.30 -2.14
C LYS A 37 -13.96 12.66 -1.22
N GLY A 38 -14.31 11.40 -1.50
CA GLY A 38 -15.25 10.62 -0.70
C GLY A 38 -14.51 9.65 0.22
N LYS A 39 -14.34 8.40 -0.22
CA LYS A 39 -13.72 7.35 0.57
C LYS A 39 -12.37 6.93 0.03
N ALA A 40 -11.42 6.72 0.93
CA ALA A 40 -10.09 6.21 0.63
C ALA A 40 -9.83 4.90 1.37
N ILE A 41 -9.02 4.01 0.79
CA ILE A 41 -8.45 2.87 1.51
C ILE A 41 -6.92 2.97 1.49
N ASP A 42 -6.30 2.86 2.66
CA ASP A 42 -4.85 2.85 2.86
C ASP A 42 -4.40 1.44 3.29
N LEU A 43 -3.73 0.77 2.38
CA LEU A 43 -3.30 -0.62 2.49
C LEU A 43 -1.87 -0.67 3.02
N GLY A 44 -1.68 -1.21 4.22
CA GLY A 44 -0.41 -1.21 4.93
C GLY A 44 -0.13 0.15 5.58
N GLY A 45 -1.09 0.66 6.36
CA GLY A 45 -1.05 2.00 6.94
C GLY A 45 0.15 2.30 7.84
N GLY A 46 0.77 1.25 8.43
CA GLY A 46 1.99 1.37 9.22
C GLY A 46 1.91 2.48 10.27
N ALA A 47 2.73 3.52 10.13
CA ALA A 47 2.77 4.68 11.03
C ALA A 47 1.69 5.75 10.76
N LEU A 48 0.72 5.45 9.89
CA LEU A 48 -0.44 6.31 9.55
C LEU A 48 -0.08 7.66 8.91
N ASN A 49 1.09 7.81 8.30
CA ASN A 49 1.47 9.07 7.67
C ASN A 49 0.58 9.38 6.46
N ASP A 50 0.37 8.40 5.59
CA ASP A 50 -0.48 8.53 4.40
C ASP A 50 -1.96 8.61 4.80
N THR A 51 -2.40 7.83 5.79
CA THR A 51 -3.73 7.91 6.39
C THR A 51 -4.04 9.31 6.92
N ARG A 52 -3.13 9.91 7.72
CA ARG A 52 -3.31 11.28 8.26
C ARG A 52 -3.45 12.29 7.12
N TYR A 53 -2.62 12.17 6.10
CA TYR A 53 -2.70 13.05 4.94
C TYR A 53 -4.02 12.91 4.19
N LEU A 54 -4.53 11.69 3.98
CA LEU A 54 -5.83 11.45 3.36
C LEU A 54 -6.98 12.09 4.18
N LEU A 55 -6.94 11.95 5.52
CA LEU A 55 -7.90 12.62 6.42
C LEU A 55 -7.83 14.16 6.31
N GLU A 56 -6.64 14.73 6.27
CA GLU A 56 -6.41 16.17 6.06
C GLU A 56 -6.95 16.65 4.70
N GLN A 57 -6.92 15.78 3.68
CA GLN A 57 -7.51 16.06 2.37
C GLN A 57 -9.03 15.92 2.37
N GLY A 58 -9.66 15.45 3.47
CA GLY A 58 -11.10 15.39 3.68
C GLY A 58 -11.74 14.02 3.39
N PHE A 59 -10.95 12.99 3.10
CA PHE A 59 -11.46 11.64 2.87
C PHE A 59 -12.00 11.00 4.16
N ASP A 60 -12.96 10.11 3.99
CA ASP A 60 -13.33 9.06 4.92
C ASP A 60 -12.39 7.87 4.64
N VAL A 61 -11.55 7.49 5.61
CA VAL A 61 -10.39 6.62 5.37
C VAL A 61 -10.54 5.29 6.09
N THR A 62 -10.59 4.22 5.31
CA THR A 62 -10.36 2.86 5.80
C THR A 62 -8.87 2.58 5.76
N VAL A 63 -8.28 2.12 6.86
CA VAL A 63 -6.87 1.73 6.90
C VAL A 63 -6.72 0.30 7.40
N ILE A 64 -5.86 -0.46 6.72
CA ILE A 64 -5.61 -1.88 7.02
C ILE A 64 -4.11 -2.09 7.22
N ASP A 65 -3.75 -2.84 8.26
CA ASP A 65 -2.39 -3.32 8.48
C ASP A 65 -2.42 -4.63 9.29
N LYS A 66 -1.44 -5.51 9.09
CA LYS A 66 -1.28 -6.73 9.91
C LYS A 66 -0.79 -6.41 11.33
N SER A 67 -0.20 -5.24 11.54
CA SER A 67 0.33 -4.82 12.83
C SER A 67 -0.76 -4.21 13.71
N PRO A 68 -1.01 -4.76 14.90
CA PRO A 68 -1.95 -4.15 15.85
C PRO A 68 -1.50 -2.77 16.35
N LEU A 69 -0.22 -2.40 16.18
CA LEU A 69 0.27 -1.06 16.52
C LEU A 69 -0.40 0.02 15.68
N MET A 70 -0.71 -0.27 14.42
CA MET A 70 -1.42 0.66 13.55
C MET A 70 -2.80 1.02 14.12
N GLU A 71 -3.58 0.02 14.52
CA GLU A 71 -4.92 0.23 15.06
C GLU A 71 -4.87 0.97 16.41
N GLN A 72 -3.91 0.63 17.29
CA GLN A 72 -3.69 1.35 18.55
C GLN A 72 -3.36 2.84 18.31
N GLU A 73 -2.53 3.14 17.33
CA GLU A 73 -2.18 4.53 16.98
C GLU A 73 -3.34 5.26 16.30
N ALA A 74 -4.16 4.56 15.55
CA ALA A 74 -5.36 5.14 14.93
C ALA A 74 -6.35 5.65 15.99
N GLN A 75 -6.46 4.98 17.14
CA GLN A 75 -7.29 5.42 18.28
C GLN A 75 -6.85 6.77 18.86
N ASN A 76 -5.58 7.16 18.67
CA ASN A 76 -5.07 8.47 19.09
C ASN A 76 -5.43 9.61 18.10
N ILE A 77 -5.94 9.28 16.92
CA ILE A 77 -6.39 10.26 15.92
C ILE A 77 -7.82 10.66 16.27
N LYS A 78 -8.01 11.90 16.72
CA LYS A 78 -9.33 12.46 17.01
C LYS A 78 -10.03 12.85 15.72
N ASN A 79 -10.49 11.87 14.95
CA ASN A 79 -11.22 12.07 13.70
C ASN A 79 -12.20 10.90 13.52
N ASP A 80 -13.47 11.18 13.33
CA ASP A 80 -14.54 10.19 13.15
C ASP A 80 -14.54 9.52 11.76
N LYS A 81 -13.72 10.05 10.84
CA LYS A 81 -13.56 9.52 9.47
C LYS A 81 -12.42 8.52 9.33
N ILE A 82 -11.87 7.98 10.41
CA ILE A 82 -10.87 6.90 10.35
C ILE A 82 -11.49 5.60 10.80
N HIS A 83 -11.33 4.56 9.97
CA HIS A 83 -11.78 3.19 10.23
C HIS A 83 -10.58 2.26 10.10
N ALA A 84 -9.98 1.89 11.23
CA ALA A 84 -8.78 1.09 11.29
C ALA A 84 -9.08 -0.39 11.56
N PHE A 85 -8.42 -1.28 10.81
CA PHE A 85 -8.59 -2.72 10.92
C PHE A 85 -7.23 -3.43 10.96
N THR A 86 -7.00 -4.20 12.01
CA THR A 86 -5.87 -5.14 12.07
C THR A 86 -6.23 -6.38 11.26
N SER A 87 -5.75 -6.47 10.01
CA SER A 87 -6.07 -7.56 9.09
C SER A 87 -4.98 -7.74 8.03
N GLY A 88 -4.82 -8.97 7.54
CA GLY A 88 -4.14 -9.22 6.27
C GLY A 88 -5.02 -8.81 5.10
N PHE A 89 -4.41 -8.49 3.95
CA PHE A 89 -5.15 -8.12 2.75
C PHE A 89 -5.99 -9.28 2.21
N GLU A 90 -5.48 -10.50 2.34
CA GLU A 90 -6.14 -11.74 1.97
C GLU A 90 -7.43 -12.01 2.76
N GLU A 91 -7.47 -11.58 4.01
CA GLU A 91 -8.57 -11.79 4.96
C GLU A 91 -9.60 -10.65 4.96
N PHE A 92 -9.19 -9.47 4.49
CA PHE A 92 -10.04 -8.28 4.50
C PHE A 92 -11.20 -8.39 3.52
N ASN A 93 -12.40 -8.00 3.96
CA ASN A 93 -13.59 -7.96 3.12
C ASN A 93 -13.68 -6.64 2.34
N PHE A 94 -13.13 -6.62 1.12
CA PHE A 94 -13.21 -5.46 0.24
C PHE A 94 -14.65 -5.28 -0.28
N ILE A 95 -15.25 -4.12 0.00
CA ILE A 95 -16.57 -3.75 -0.52
C ILE A 95 -16.38 -3.25 -1.97
N LYS A 96 -17.19 -3.76 -2.89
CA LYS A 96 -17.14 -3.36 -4.31
C LYS A 96 -17.55 -1.90 -4.48
N GLU A 97 -16.83 -1.19 -5.36
CA GLU A 97 -17.14 0.19 -5.78
C GLU A 97 -17.31 1.17 -4.61
N GLU A 98 -16.49 1.01 -3.58
CA GLU A 98 -16.58 1.78 -2.34
C GLU A 98 -15.63 2.99 -2.34
N TYR A 99 -14.42 2.86 -2.94
CA TYR A 99 -13.35 3.83 -2.75
C TYR A 99 -13.10 4.68 -3.99
N ASP A 100 -12.84 5.97 -3.75
CA ASP A 100 -12.40 6.93 -4.76
C ASP A 100 -10.88 6.84 -4.99
N ILE A 101 -10.16 6.36 -3.98
CA ILE A 101 -8.71 6.04 -4.07
C ILE A 101 -8.34 4.84 -3.20
N ALA A 102 -7.49 3.98 -3.73
CA ALA A 102 -6.78 2.92 -3.01
C ALA A 102 -5.28 3.19 -3.04
N SER A 103 -4.68 3.38 -1.87
CA SER A 103 -3.25 3.60 -1.66
C SER A 103 -2.60 2.34 -1.10
N ALA A 104 -1.46 1.92 -1.68
CA ALA A 104 -0.70 0.75 -1.23
C ALA A 104 0.81 1.04 -1.32
N MET A 105 1.29 1.91 -0.42
CA MET A 105 2.67 2.41 -0.47
C MET A 105 3.66 1.41 0.13
N PHE A 106 4.40 0.71 -0.73
CA PHE A 106 5.35 -0.35 -0.34
C PHE A 106 4.73 -1.48 0.49
N ALA A 107 3.44 -1.76 0.32
CA ALA A 107 2.70 -2.71 1.13
C ALA A 107 2.38 -4.03 0.38
N LEU A 108 1.91 -3.94 -0.87
CA LEU A 108 1.50 -5.10 -1.65
C LEU A 108 2.60 -6.15 -1.86
N PRO A 109 3.89 -5.80 -2.04
CA PRO A 109 4.94 -6.80 -2.18
C PRO A 109 5.06 -7.78 -1.00
N PHE A 110 4.54 -7.42 0.19
CA PHE A 110 4.50 -8.29 1.37
C PHE A 110 3.31 -9.26 1.39
N THR A 111 2.47 -9.25 0.36
CA THR A 111 1.47 -10.30 0.13
C THR A 111 2.16 -11.52 -0.45
N ALA A 112 1.85 -12.71 0.09
CA ALA A 112 2.42 -13.95 -0.44
C ALA A 112 1.97 -14.20 -1.89
N PRO A 113 2.83 -14.80 -2.76
CA PRO A 113 2.53 -14.99 -4.19
C PRO A 113 1.21 -15.73 -4.46
N ALA A 114 0.85 -16.67 -3.59
CA ALA A 114 -0.39 -17.44 -3.72
C ALA A 114 -1.66 -16.59 -3.64
N TYR A 115 -1.60 -15.44 -2.97
CA TYR A 115 -2.76 -14.56 -2.73
C TYR A 115 -2.70 -13.25 -3.50
N PHE A 116 -1.56 -12.88 -4.07
CA PHE A 116 -1.34 -11.55 -4.64
C PHE A 116 -2.37 -11.19 -5.72
N ASN A 117 -2.59 -12.09 -6.68
CA ASN A 117 -3.52 -11.82 -7.78
C ASN A 117 -4.95 -11.63 -7.27
N GLU A 118 -5.42 -12.50 -6.38
CA GLU A 118 -6.75 -12.40 -5.79
C GLU A 118 -6.91 -11.09 -5.00
N VAL A 119 -5.94 -10.75 -4.17
CA VAL A 119 -5.93 -9.50 -3.39
C VAL A 119 -5.97 -8.29 -4.32
N PHE A 120 -5.15 -8.28 -5.38
CA PHE A 120 -5.11 -7.16 -6.29
C PHE A 120 -6.42 -7.01 -7.09
N GLU A 121 -7.05 -8.12 -7.50
CA GLU A 121 -8.40 -8.09 -8.10
C GLU A 121 -9.46 -7.52 -7.14
N LYS A 122 -9.43 -7.90 -5.85
CA LYS A 122 -10.31 -7.33 -4.82
C LYS A 122 -10.10 -5.82 -4.67
N ILE A 123 -8.84 -5.36 -4.68
CA ILE A 123 -8.51 -3.93 -4.63
C ILE A 123 -9.07 -3.20 -5.85
N LYS A 124 -8.83 -3.69 -7.07
CA LYS A 124 -9.41 -3.13 -8.30
C LYS A 124 -10.95 -3.10 -8.24
N GLY A 125 -11.55 -4.21 -7.77
CA GLY A 125 -12.99 -4.32 -7.61
C GLY A 125 -13.59 -3.32 -6.61
N SER A 126 -12.82 -2.95 -5.58
CA SER A 126 -13.26 -2.02 -4.54
C SER A 126 -13.23 -0.54 -4.97
N LEU A 127 -12.52 -0.22 -6.04
CA LEU A 127 -12.53 1.12 -6.61
C LEU A 127 -13.86 1.40 -7.31
N LYS A 128 -14.37 2.60 -7.14
CA LYS A 128 -15.47 3.15 -7.97
C LYS A 128 -15.01 3.33 -9.41
N LYS A 129 -15.96 3.47 -10.32
CA LYS A 129 -15.68 3.96 -11.67
C LYS A 129 -15.01 5.33 -11.60
N GLY A 130 -13.86 5.51 -12.27
CA GLY A 130 -13.02 6.69 -12.18
C GLY A 130 -12.10 6.74 -10.95
N GLY A 131 -12.20 5.74 -10.04
CA GLY A 131 -11.37 5.64 -8.85
C GLY A 131 -9.91 5.35 -9.17
N ILE A 132 -9.00 5.79 -8.30
CA ILE A 132 -7.55 5.76 -8.51
C ILE A 132 -6.91 4.68 -7.63
N PHE A 133 -6.09 3.84 -8.22
CA PHE A 133 -5.11 3.02 -7.53
C PHE A 133 -3.75 3.73 -7.57
N CYS A 134 -3.04 3.75 -6.44
CA CYS A 134 -1.63 4.16 -6.40
C CYS A 134 -0.83 3.27 -5.44
N GLY A 135 0.35 2.83 -5.88
CA GLY A 135 1.17 1.93 -5.08
C GLY A 135 2.42 1.48 -5.79
N GLN A 136 3.12 0.53 -5.18
CA GLN A 136 4.31 -0.08 -5.77
C GLN A 136 4.19 -1.59 -5.85
N PHE A 137 4.75 -2.15 -6.95
CA PHE A 137 5.15 -3.55 -7.02
C PHE A 137 6.68 -3.62 -6.98
N PHE A 138 7.22 -4.72 -6.44
CA PHE A 138 8.65 -4.99 -6.53
C PHE A 138 8.97 -5.76 -7.79
N GLY A 139 10.09 -5.39 -8.40
CA GLY A 139 10.58 -6.03 -9.61
C GLY A 139 11.40 -7.29 -9.32
N ASP A 140 11.56 -8.12 -10.34
CA ASP A 140 12.26 -9.40 -10.29
C ASP A 140 13.79 -9.28 -10.08
N ARG A 141 14.34 -8.08 -10.14
CA ARG A 141 15.76 -7.78 -9.85
C ARG A 141 15.96 -7.18 -8.45
N ASP A 142 14.90 -7.07 -7.65
CA ASP A 142 15.00 -6.60 -6.26
C ASP A 142 15.82 -7.56 -5.40
N GLU A 143 16.66 -7.03 -4.49
CA GLU A 143 17.52 -7.85 -3.63
C GLU A 143 16.75 -8.85 -2.76
N TRP A 144 15.53 -8.49 -2.36
CA TRP A 144 14.68 -9.36 -1.53
C TRP A 144 13.96 -10.47 -2.31
N ARG A 145 14.18 -10.58 -3.62
CA ARG A 145 13.49 -11.57 -4.49
C ARG A 145 13.62 -13.04 -4.06
N THR A 146 14.60 -13.35 -3.22
CA THR A 146 14.76 -14.70 -2.66
C THR A 146 13.80 -15.00 -1.51
N ASN A 147 13.07 -13.99 -1.00
CA ASN A 147 12.05 -14.18 0.03
C ASN A 147 10.75 -14.71 -0.60
N THR A 148 10.50 -16.01 -0.42
CA THR A 148 9.34 -16.70 -0.99
C THR A 148 7.99 -16.29 -0.39
N ASN A 149 7.98 -15.49 0.68
CA ASN A 149 6.77 -14.94 1.29
C ASN A 149 6.42 -13.54 0.73
N MET A 150 7.20 -13.05 -0.23
CA MET A 150 6.98 -11.77 -0.88
C MET A 150 6.75 -11.96 -2.38
N THR A 151 6.08 -11.02 -3.00
CA THR A 151 5.74 -11.09 -4.43
C THR A 151 6.56 -10.08 -5.23
N PHE A 152 7.16 -10.58 -6.33
CA PHE A 152 7.97 -9.84 -7.27
C PHE A 152 7.47 -10.10 -8.69
N HIS A 153 7.61 -9.13 -9.58
CA HIS A 153 7.10 -9.22 -10.94
C HIS A 153 8.16 -8.82 -11.97
N THR A 154 8.14 -9.44 -13.15
CA THR A 154 8.74 -8.81 -14.31
C THR A 154 7.93 -7.59 -14.71
N LYS A 155 8.48 -6.74 -15.57
CA LYS A 155 7.76 -5.57 -16.10
C LYS A 155 6.47 -5.97 -16.81
N GLU A 156 6.53 -7.01 -17.63
CA GLU A 156 5.39 -7.54 -18.38
C GLU A 156 4.30 -8.07 -17.44
N GLN A 157 4.68 -8.79 -16.39
CA GLN A 157 3.74 -9.28 -15.37
C GLN A 157 3.08 -8.12 -14.62
N ALA A 158 3.85 -7.10 -14.24
CA ALA A 158 3.32 -5.90 -13.59
C ALA A 158 2.32 -5.15 -14.50
N GLN A 159 2.61 -5.04 -15.80
CA GLN A 159 1.72 -4.42 -16.77
C GLN A 159 0.46 -5.26 -17.03
N GLU A 160 0.57 -6.59 -17.09
CA GLU A 160 -0.58 -7.50 -17.26
C GLU A 160 -1.58 -7.38 -16.09
N LEU A 161 -1.10 -7.20 -14.85
CA LEU A 161 -1.97 -6.95 -13.69
C LEU A 161 -2.81 -5.68 -13.83
N LEU A 162 -2.33 -4.71 -14.60
CA LEU A 162 -2.95 -3.40 -14.80
C LEU A 162 -3.80 -3.29 -16.08
N LYS A 163 -3.91 -4.36 -16.88
CA LYS A 163 -4.54 -4.34 -18.23
C LYS A 163 -5.95 -3.79 -18.27
N ASP A 164 -6.72 -3.96 -17.18
CA ASP A 164 -8.11 -3.49 -17.07
C ASP A 164 -8.23 -2.07 -16.49
N LEU A 165 -7.10 -1.39 -16.28
CA LEU A 165 -7.01 -0.04 -15.76
C LEU A 165 -6.42 0.92 -16.80
N GLU A 166 -6.83 2.17 -16.76
CA GLU A 166 -6.15 3.26 -17.47
C GLU A 166 -4.87 3.62 -16.73
N ILE A 167 -3.70 3.31 -17.30
CA ILE A 167 -2.40 3.61 -16.69
C ILE A 167 -2.11 5.10 -16.85
N ILE A 168 -2.05 5.83 -15.72
CA ILE A 168 -1.69 7.25 -15.68
C ILE A 168 -0.17 7.40 -15.48
N LEU A 169 0.42 6.55 -14.66
CA LEU A 169 1.86 6.49 -14.43
C LEU A 169 2.28 5.05 -14.21
N PHE A 170 3.30 4.63 -14.95
CA PHE A 170 4.05 3.41 -14.73
C PHE A 170 5.53 3.76 -14.85
N LYS A 171 6.20 3.88 -13.71
CA LYS A 171 7.63 4.21 -13.67
C LYS A 171 8.40 3.06 -13.04
N GLU A 172 9.34 2.51 -13.79
CA GLU A 172 10.34 1.56 -13.30
C GLU A 172 11.51 2.34 -12.70
N ASP A 173 11.92 1.97 -11.49
CA ASP A 173 13.04 2.57 -10.77
C ASP A 173 13.94 1.44 -10.25
N GLU A 174 15.23 1.51 -10.57
CA GLU A 174 16.21 0.51 -10.15
C GLU A 174 17.45 1.23 -9.64
N LYS A 175 17.81 1.02 -8.38
CA LYS A 175 18.91 1.73 -7.73
C LYS A 175 19.31 1.09 -6.41
N ASP A 176 20.55 1.34 -5.99
CA ASP A 176 21.00 1.10 -4.62
C ASP A 176 20.61 2.29 -3.73
N ASP A 177 19.86 2.03 -2.67
CA ASP A 177 19.44 3.07 -1.73
C ASP A 177 19.16 2.46 -0.34
N LYS A 178 19.02 3.31 0.66
CA LYS A 178 18.74 2.86 2.02
C LYS A 178 17.29 2.39 2.19
N THR A 179 17.11 1.33 2.97
CA THR A 179 15.83 0.96 3.53
C THR A 179 15.36 1.98 4.57
N ALA A 180 14.12 1.87 5.04
CA ALA A 180 13.61 2.70 6.14
C ALA A 180 14.44 2.56 7.43
N LYS A 181 15.13 1.42 7.62
CA LYS A 181 16.02 1.14 8.75
C LYS A 181 17.47 1.61 8.53
N GLY A 182 17.77 2.16 7.34
CA GLY A 182 19.08 2.70 6.99
C GLY A 182 20.06 1.71 6.37
N GLU A 183 19.68 0.47 6.15
CA GLU A 183 20.49 -0.56 5.48
C GLU A 183 20.51 -0.32 3.97
N MET A 184 21.66 -0.47 3.33
CA MET A 184 21.78 -0.41 1.88
C MET A 184 21.09 -1.62 1.24
N LYS A 185 20.35 -1.39 0.16
CA LYS A 185 19.60 -2.41 -0.57
C LYS A 185 19.54 -2.06 -2.05
N HIS A 186 19.63 -3.07 -2.90
CA HIS A 186 19.28 -2.94 -4.31
C HIS A 186 17.78 -3.02 -4.49
N TRP A 187 17.20 -1.90 -4.91
CA TRP A 187 15.77 -1.74 -5.18
C TRP A 187 15.46 -1.92 -6.65
N HIS A 188 14.43 -2.69 -6.96
CA HIS A 188 13.77 -2.70 -8.26
C HIS A 188 12.27 -2.54 -8.03
N VAL A 189 11.71 -1.40 -8.43
CA VAL A 189 10.35 -0.97 -8.03
C VAL A 189 9.60 -0.41 -9.24
N PHE A 190 8.35 -0.84 -9.39
CA PHE A 190 7.38 -0.22 -10.28
C PHE A 190 6.47 0.72 -9.49
N HIS A 191 6.52 2.01 -9.78
CA HIS A 191 5.62 3.01 -9.20
C HIS A 191 4.40 3.17 -10.13
N ILE A 192 3.21 3.05 -9.58
CA ILE A 192 1.99 2.91 -10.35
C ILE A 192 0.96 3.95 -9.87
N ILE A 193 0.33 4.64 -10.84
CA ILE A 193 -0.94 5.32 -10.68
C ILE A 193 -1.81 4.87 -11.83
N ALA A 194 -3.00 4.35 -11.54
CA ALA A 194 -3.93 3.86 -12.55
C ALA A 194 -5.37 4.19 -12.16
N ARG A 195 -6.24 4.33 -13.16
CA ARG A 195 -7.67 4.64 -12.98
C ARG A 195 -8.53 3.47 -13.39
N LYS A 196 -9.56 3.17 -12.62
CA LYS A 196 -10.62 2.24 -13.03
C LYS A 196 -11.53 2.95 -14.05
N PRO A 197 -11.70 2.39 -15.27
CA PRO A 197 -12.52 3.00 -16.34
C PRO A 197 -14.04 3.00 -16.02
#